data_98a990444436cbe2b5c0c510131d184e
#
_entry.id   98a990444436cbe2b5c0c510131d184e
#
_cell.length_a   1.000
_cell.length_b   1.000
_cell.length_c   1.000
_cell.angle_alpha   90.00
_cell.angle_beta   90.00
_cell.angle_gamma   90.00
#
_symmetry.space_group_name_H-M   'P 1'
#
loop_
_entity.id
_entity.type
_entity.pdbx_description
1 polymer ?
#
loop_
_entity_poly.entity_id
_entity_poly.type
_entity_poly.pdbx_seq_one_letter_code
_entity_poly.pdbx_strand_id
1 'polypeptide(L)'
;MLRIVHFEINADDTERAVRFYQRVFGWKIDKWVGPVDYWLVTTGEESQPGINGGIMKRMNPQASTYNTVDVPSVDEFTRKITEEGGKIIVPKMAVPGVGYMAYCADTEGNVFGIMKEDTSAK
;
A
#
# COMPACT_ATOMS: atom_id res chain seq x y z
N MET A 1 7.41 -3.84 14.09
CA MET A 1 8.06 -3.03 13.06
C MET A 1 8.71 -3.91 12.01
N LEU A 2 8.87 -3.45 10.81
CA LEU A 2 9.34 -4.22 9.65
C LEU A 2 8.39 -5.37 9.28
N ARG A 3 7.12 -5.19 9.58
CA ARG A 3 6.08 -6.17 9.26
C ARG A 3 5.27 -5.69 8.07
N ILE A 4 4.67 -6.64 7.35
CA ILE A 4 3.66 -6.30 6.34
C ILE A 4 2.42 -5.89 7.10
N VAL A 5 1.98 -4.64 6.93
CA VAL A 5 0.85 -4.07 7.66
C VAL A 5 -0.30 -3.64 6.77
N HIS A 6 -0.13 -3.71 5.46
CA HIS A 6 -1.10 -3.19 4.51
C HIS A 6 -0.92 -3.90 3.17
N PHE A 7 -2.00 -4.12 2.45
CA PHE A 7 -1.94 -4.58 1.06
C PHE A 7 -2.59 -3.54 0.16
N GLU A 8 -2.23 -3.56 -1.12
CA GLU A 8 -2.89 -2.73 -2.13
C GLU A 8 -3.26 -3.57 -3.33
N ILE A 9 -4.53 -3.52 -3.69
CA ILE A 9 -5.07 -4.22 -4.86
C ILE A 9 -5.21 -3.20 -5.98
N ASN A 10 -4.61 -3.46 -7.11
CA ASN A 10 -4.72 -2.61 -8.28
C ASN A 10 -5.86 -3.09 -9.17
N ALA A 11 -6.69 -2.17 -9.64
CA ALA A 11 -7.87 -2.49 -10.41
C ALA A 11 -8.04 -1.55 -11.60
N ASP A 12 -8.45 -2.11 -12.73
CA ASP A 12 -8.79 -1.28 -13.89
C ASP A 12 -10.10 -0.52 -13.66
N ASP A 13 -11.03 -1.18 -12.98
CA ASP A 13 -12.32 -0.59 -12.58
C ASP A 13 -12.47 -0.79 -11.08
N THR A 14 -12.17 0.26 -10.32
CA THR A 14 -12.15 0.19 -8.86
C THR A 14 -13.53 -0.12 -8.27
N GLU A 15 -14.60 0.45 -8.83
CA GLU A 15 -15.95 0.20 -8.32
C GLU A 15 -16.37 -1.24 -8.53
N ARG A 16 -16.00 -1.83 -9.65
CA ARG A 16 -16.27 -3.23 -9.93
C ARG A 16 -15.50 -4.13 -8.96
N ALA A 17 -14.24 -3.83 -8.70
CA ALA A 17 -13.44 -4.57 -7.74
C ALA A 17 -14.03 -4.45 -6.34
N VAL A 18 -14.42 -3.26 -5.92
CA VAL A 18 -15.04 -3.03 -4.62
C VAL A 18 -16.28 -3.90 -4.44
N ARG A 19 -17.17 -3.91 -5.44
CA ARG A 19 -18.38 -4.75 -5.37
C ARG A 19 -18.05 -6.22 -5.27
N PHE A 20 -17.04 -6.67 -6.01
CA PHE A 20 -16.61 -8.07 -5.98
C PHE A 20 -16.21 -8.49 -4.56
N TYR A 21 -15.29 -7.74 -3.95
CA TYR A 21 -14.78 -8.09 -2.62
C TYR A 21 -15.82 -7.94 -1.53
N GLN A 22 -16.72 -6.96 -1.64
CA GLN A 22 -17.82 -6.81 -0.71
C GLN A 22 -18.78 -7.99 -0.77
N ARG A 23 -19.11 -8.43 -1.96
CA ARG A 23 -20.10 -9.51 -2.16
C ARG A 23 -19.55 -10.88 -1.82
N VAL A 24 -18.28 -11.12 -2.11
CA VAL A 24 -17.65 -12.43 -1.88
C VAL A 24 -17.24 -12.59 -0.42
N PHE A 25 -16.57 -11.61 0.14
CA PHE A 25 -15.97 -11.72 1.48
C PHE A 25 -16.65 -10.87 2.54
N GLY A 26 -17.56 -10.00 2.16
CA GLY A 26 -18.23 -9.13 3.11
C GLY A 26 -17.32 -8.05 3.69
N TRP A 27 -16.21 -7.74 3.05
CA TRP A 27 -15.30 -6.72 3.55
C TRP A 27 -15.98 -5.35 3.55
N LYS A 28 -15.64 -4.54 4.56
CA LYS A 28 -16.09 -3.16 4.63
C LYS A 28 -15.14 -2.31 3.79
N ILE A 29 -15.67 -1.64 2.78
CA ILE A 29 -14.85 -0.85 1.87
C ILE A 29 -15.44 0.56 1.75
N ASP A 30 -14.64 1.56 2.11
CA ASP A 30 -15.06 2.96 2.13
C ASP A 30 -14.10 3.78 1.27
N LYS A 31 -14.64 4.73 0.52
CA LYS A 31 -13.79 5.61 -0.27
C LYS A 31 -13.03 6.57 0.63
N TRP A 32 -11.70 6.63 0.43
CA TRP A 32 -10.85 7.55 1.18
C TRP A 32 -11.09 8.98 0.72
N VAL A 33 -11.14 9.89 1.67
CA VAL A 33 -11.25 11.32 1.39
C VAL A 33 -9.84 11.88 1.31
N GLY A 34 -9.32 11.96 0.09
CA GLY A 34 -7.96 12.41 -0.16
C GLY A 34 -7.74 12.77 -1.62
N PRO A 35 -6.51 13.14 -2.00
CA PRO A 35 -6.22 13.68 -3.32
C PRO A 35 -6.27 12.66 -4.46
N VAL A 36 -6.27 11.37 -4.16
CA VAL A 36 -6.35 10.32 -5.18
C VAL A 36 -7.52 9.39 -4.91
N ASP A 37 -8.01 8.71 -5.96
CA ASP A 37 -9.05 7.71 -5.82
C ASP A 37 -8.48 6.47 -5.14
N TYR A 38 -8.88 6.25 -3.90
CA TYR A 38 -8.41 5.16 -3.08
C TYR A 38 -9.54 4.66 -2.21
N TRP A 39 -9.68 3.36 -2.10
CA TRP A 39 -10.71 2.73 -1.29
C TRP A 39 -10.06 2.00 -0.13
N LEU A 40 -10.49 2.34 1.09
CA LEU A 40 -9.97 1.71 2.32
C LEU A 40 -10.72 0.41 2.56
N VAL A 41 -9.97 -0.67 2.72
CA VAL A 41 -10.52 -2.02 2.91
C VAL A 41 -10.27 -2.48 4.32
N THR A 42 -11.35 -2.78 5.04
CA THR A 42 -11.29 -3.37 6.38
C THR A 42 -11.70 -4.83 6.25
N THR A 43 -10.77 -5.74 6.50
CA THR A 43 -11.00 -7.17 6.30
C THR A 43 -11.53 -7.87 7.54
N GLY A 44 -11.43 -7.25 8.71
CA GLY A 44 -11.90 -7.83 9.94
C GLY A 44 -11.68 -6.89 11.12
N GLU A 45 -11.92 -7.39 12.31
CA GLU A 45 -11.73 -6.62 13.55
C GLU A 45 -10.27 -6.63 13.96
N GLU A 46 -9.85 -5.57 14.68
CA GLU A 46 -8.46 -5.43 15.14
C GLU A 46 -7.99 -6.62 15.98
N SER A 47 -8.89 -7.23 16.73
CA SER A 47 -8.56 -8.37 17.60
C SER A 47 -8.31 -9.66 16.82
N GLN A 48 -8.68 -9.72 15.56
CA GLN A 48 -8.53 -10.91 14.71
C GLN A 48 -7.22 -10.84 13.93
N PRO A 49 -6.58 -12.00 13.68
CA PRO A 49 -5.40 -12.03 12.80
C PRO A 49 -5.77 -11.58 11.40
N GLY A 50 -4.93 -10.75 10.82
CA GLY A 50 -5.13 -10.27 9.46
C GLY A 50 -4.67 -8.84 9.32
N ILE A 51 -4.74 -8.33 8.10
CA ILE A 51 -4.38 -6.94 7.79
C ILE A 51 -5.46 -6.29 6.94
N ASN A 52 -5.52 -4.99 7.01
CA ASN A 52 -6.38 -4.18 6.17
C ASN A 52 -5.58 -3.64 4.98
N GLY A 53 -6.24 -3.06 4.02
CA GLY A 53 -5.55 -2.58 2.84
C GLY A 53 -6.33 -1.54 2.06
N GLY A 54 -6.05 -1.49 0.76
CA GLY A 54 -6.70 -0.55 -0.13
C GLY A 54 -6.90 -1.12 -1.52
N ILE A 55 -7.78 -0.47 -2.26
CA ILE A 55 -8.00 -0.73 -3.68
C ILE A 55 -7.74 0.59 -4.40
N MET A 56 -6.96 0.54 -5.46
CA MET A 56 -6.59 1.74 -6.21
C MET A 56 -6.63 1.47 -7.71
N LYS A 57 -6.73 2.53 -8.48
CA LYS A 57 -6.67 2.46 -9.93
C LYS A 57 -5.30 1.96 -10.36
N ARG A 58 -5.31 0.98 -11.27
CA ARG A 58 -4.06 0.45 -11.84
C ARG A 58 -3.37 1.53 -12.66
N MET A 59 -2.15 1.88 -12.27
CA MET A 59 -1.35 2.89 -12.94
C MET A 59 -0.32 2.27 -13.88
N ASN A 60 0.02 1.01 -13.67
CA ASN A 60 0.97 0.27 -14.47
C ASN A 60 0.30 -1.05 -14.91
N PRO A 61 0.26 -1.38 -16.21
CA PRO A 61 -0.40 -2.62 -16.66
C PRO A 61 0.09 -3.89 -15.97
N GLN A 62 1.31 -3.87 -15.43
CA GLN A 62 1.89 -5.02 -14.73
C GLN A 62 1.53 -5.06 -13.25
N ALA A 63 0.91 -4.01 -12.73
CA ALA A 63 0.60 -3.92 -11.30
C ALA A 63 -0.53 -4.86 -10.91
N SER A 64 -0.32 -5.61 -9.82
CA SER A 64 -1.33 -6.52 -9.28
C SER A 64 -1.59 -6.18 -7.80
N THR A 65 -1.16 -7.02 -6.89
CA THR A 65 -1.32 -6.76 -5.46
C THR A 65 0.05 -6.47 -4.86
N TYR A 66 0.14 -5.41 -4.07
CA TYR A 66 1.37 -5.02 -3.37
C TYR A 66 1.20 -5.22 -1.87
N ASN A 67 2.28 -5.62 -1.21
CA ASN A 67 2.38 -5.59 0.25
C ASN A 67 3.11 -4.32 0.66
N THR A 68 2.75 -3.76 1.80
CA THR A 68 3.44 -2.59 2.37
C THR A 68 4.06 -2.96 3.69
N VAL A 69 5.34 -2.65 3.84
CA VAL A 69 6.13 -2.93 5.04
C VAL A 69 6.25 -1.64 5.86
N ASP A 70 5.98 -1.75 7.15
CA ASP A 70 6.16 -0.64 8.10
C ASP A 70 7.64 -0.47 8.43
N VAL A 71 8.19 0.71 8.17
CA VAL A 71 9.60 1.01 8.38
C VAL A 71 9.77 2.24 9.27
N PRO A 72 10.86 2.31 10.05
CA PRO A 72 11.11 3.49 10.90
C PRO A 72 11.59 4.72 10.11
N SER A 73 12.11 4.53 8.90
CA SER A 73 12.59 5.61 8.06
C SER A 73 12.57 5.17 6.61
N VAL A 74 11.81 5.89 5.78
CA VAL A 74 11.77 5.60 4.34
C VAL A 74 13.15 5.85 3.73
N ASP A 75 13.84 6.94 4.13
CA ASP A 75 15.15 7.26 3.59
C ASP A 75 16.18 6.18 3.89
N GLU A 76 16.21 5.69 5.13
CA GLU A 76 17.14 4.62 5.53
C GLU A 76 16.87 3.34 4.73
N PHE A 77 15.59 2.98 4.58
CA PHE A 77 15.24 1.71 3.93
C PHE A 77 15.34 1.76 2.42
N THR A 78 15.09 2.89 1.78
CA THR A 78 15.37 3.00 0.33
C THR A 78 16.85 2.82 0.05
N ARG A 79 17.71 3.34 0.93
CA ARG A 79 19.16 3.13 0.81
C ARG A 79 19.51 1.66 0.96
N LYS A 80 18.99 0.99 2.00
CA LYS A 80 19.25 -0.44 2.22
C LYS A 80 18.77 -1.30 1.07
N ILE A 81 17.59 -1.01 0.56
CA ILE A 81 17.01 -1.74 -0.58
C ILE A 81 17.93 -1.63 -1.79
N THR A 82 18.41 -0.43 -2.09
CA THR A 82 19.31 -0.20 -3.22
C THR A 82 20.66 -0.92 -3.01
N GLU A 83 21.21 -0.86 -1.81
CA GLU A 83 22.47 -1.51 -1.49
C GLU A 83 22.40 -3.03 -1.64
N GLU A 84 21.22 -3.62 -1.36
CA GLU A 84 21.03 -5.06 -1.44
C GLU A 84 20.52 -5.55 -2.80
N GLY A 85 20.52 -4.69 -3.81
CA GLY A 85 20.20 -5.07 -5.17
C GLY A 85 18.77 -4.83 -5.61
N GLY A 86 17.95 -4.21 -4.75
CA GLY A 86 16.60 -3.80 -5.11
C GLY A 86 16.60 -2.49 -5.86
N LYS A 87 15.42 -2.02 -6.23
CA LYS A 87 15.24 -0.77 -6.99
C LYS A 87 14.16 0.08 -6.37
N ILE A 88 14.29 1.40 -6.55
CA ILE A 88 13.24 2.34 -6.17
C ILE A 88 12.40 2.61 -7.40
N ILE A 89 11.12 2.22 -7.35
CA ILE A 89 10.18 2.39 -8.46
C ILE A 89 9.53 3.77 -8.40
N VAL A 90 9.05 4.14 -7.21
CA VAL A 90 8.50 5.47 -6.95
C VAL A 90 9.23 6.00 -5.72
N PRO A 91 9.96 7.12 -5.84
CA PRO A 91 10.73 7.66 -4.73
C PRO A 91 9.83 8.16 -3.60
N LYS A 92 10.43 8.40 -2.44
CA LYS A 92 9.73 8.87 -1.26
C LYS A 92 8.75 10.00 -1.58
N MET A 93 7.53 9.85 -1.12
CA MET A 93 6.49 10.86 -1.23
C MET A 93 5.76 11.00 0.09
N ALA A 94 5.22 12.19 0.33
CA ALA A 94 4.35 12.43 1.46
C ALA A 94 2.91 12.08 1.09
N VAL A 95 2.23 11.39 1.99
CA VAL A 95 0.78 11.23 1.95
C VAL A 95 0.26 12.13 3.07
N PRO A 96 -0.26 13.32 2.75
CA PRO A 96 -0.57 14.31 3.78
C PRO A 96 -1.45 13.79 4.90
N GLY A 97 -1.02 14.03 6.14
CA GLY A 97 -1.73 13.57 7.33
C GLY A 97 -1.61 12.09 7.64
N VAL A 98 -0.92 11.33 6.80
CA VAL A 98 -0.79 9.88 6.94
C VAL A 98 0.66 9.47 7.20
N GLY A 99 1.57 9.85 6.32
CA GLY A 99 2.98 9.49 6.46
C GLY A 99 3.77 9.67 5.18
N TYR A 100 4.89 8.95 5.12
CA TYR A 100 5.79 8.94 3.97
C TYR A 100 5.85 7.52 3.42
N MET A 101 5.93 7.39 2.12
CA MET A 101 5.99 6.08 1.48
C MET A 101 6.87 6.09 0.24
N ALA A 102 7.26 4.91 -0.19
CA ALA A 102 7.94 4.68 -1.46
C ALA A 102 7.51 3.32 -1.99
N TYR A 103 7.59 3.16 -3.31
CA TYR A 103 7.42 1.84 -3.92
C TYR A 103 8.77 1.37 -4.43
N CYS A 104 9.06 0.10 -4.17
CA CYS A 104 10.35 -0.51 -4.46
C CYS A 104 10.13 -1.86 -5.13
N ALA A 105 11.20 -2.41 -5.70
CA ALA A 105 11.21 -3.77 -6.19
C ALA A 105 12.33 -4.54 -5.53
N ASP A 106 12.09 -5.81 -5.23
CA ASP A 106 13.11 -6.70 -4.70
C ASP A 106 14.03 -7.20 -5.83
N THR A 107 14.96 -8.08 -5.51
CA THR A 107 15.93 -8.61 -6.48
C THR A 107 15.25 -9.47 -7.58
N GLU A 108 14.02 -9.90 -7.35
CA GLU A 108 13.27 -10.75 -8.29
C GLU A 108 12.20 -9.98 -9.06
N GLY A 109 12.17 -8.66 -8.92
CA GLY A 109 11.22 -7.80 -9.63
C GLY A 109 9.85 -7.68 -8.96
N ASN A 110 9.68 -8.19 -7.75
CA ASN A 110 8.42 -8.04 -7.03
C ASN A 110 8.32 -6.64 -6.44
N VAL A 111 7.21 -5.96 -6.72
CA VAL A 111 6.98 -4.61 -6.21
C VAL A 111 6.33 -4.67 -4.83
N PHE A 112 6.80 -3.83 -3.93
CA PHE A 112 6.24 -3.67 -2.59
C PHE A 112 6.35 -2.22 -2.16
N GLY A 113 5.55 -1.84 -1.16
CA GLY A 113 5.62 -0.51 -0.58
C GLY A 113 6.37 -0.53 0.75
N ILE A 114 6.96 0.59 1.10
CA ILE A 114 7.43 0.85 2.46
C ILE A 114 6.78 2.13 2.95
N MET A 115 6.49 2.19 4.23
CA MET A 115 5.75 3.31 4.79
C MET A 115 6.20 3.61 6.22
N LYS A 116 6.31 4.90 6.52
CA LYS A 116 6.49 5.42 7.88
C LYS A 116 5.28 6.28 8.20
N GLU A 117 4.50 5.87 9.21
CA GLU A 117 3.39 6.68 9.67
C GLU A 117 3.90 7.98 10.30
N ASP A 118 3.29 9.09 9.91
CA ASP A 118 3.60 10.41 10.45
C ASP A 118 2.43 11.33 10.14
N THR A 119 1.62 11.63 11.15
CA THR A 119 0.44 12.47 10.97
C THR A 119 0.80 13.93 10.64
N SER A 120 2.05 14.31 10.81
CA SER A 120 2.54 15.65 10.45
C SER A 120 3.03 15.74 9.00
N ALA A 121 2.98 14.65 8.23
CA ALA A 121 3.39 14.65 6.82
C ALA A 121 2.56 15.65 6.01
N LYS A 122 3.25 16.37 5.11
CA LYS A 122 2.63 17.44 4.31
C LYS A 122 2.84 17.26 2.84
#